data_639e006e6aca1354cccfb6a7271e7645
#
_entry.id   639e006e6aca1354cccfb6a7271e7645
#
_cell.length_a   1.000
_cell.length_b   1.000
_cell.length_c   1.000
_cell.angle_alpha   90.00
_cell.angle_beta   90.00
_cell.angle_gamma   90.00
#
_symmetry.space_group_name_H-M   'P 1'
#
loop_
_entity.id
_entity.type
_entity.pdbx_description
1 polymer ?
#
loop_
_entity_poly.entity_id
_entity_poly.type
_entity_poly.pdbx_seq_one_letter_code
_entity_poly.pdbx_strand_id
1 'polypeptide(L)'
;MQTPPLYKLILADDHILLRDALANLINSFDEFTVAAVAGNGIEVITAFENGIRPSVVLMDLNMPQMDGYETARWLAQHQPLVKIIILTMYDSEIALIRLLQAGVHGFLKKDIHPSELKNALLTVAGGEYYYSNHATGKIAGLFRKHAGVEKSLLTEMEIEFLKYASTEMTYKEIAGAMNMTPRNIDSYRDALFTKLDVKSRVGLAIYAVKNGIVTF
;
A
#
# COMPACT_ATOMS: atom_id res chain seq x y z
N MET A 1 -11.69 -35.23 13.07
CA MET A 1 -11.78 -33.88 12.54
C MET A 1 -10.33 -33.39 12.41
N GLN A 2 -9.87 -33.08 11.20
CA GLN A 2 -8.55 -32.47 11.03
C GLN A 2 -8.62 -31.05 11.57
N THR A 3 -7.73 -30.70 12.48
CA THR A 3 -7.54 -29.31 12.92
C THR A 3 -7.22 -28.45 11.69
N PRO A 4 -7.90 -27.34 11.43
CA PRO A 4 -7.58 -26.48 10.32
C PRO A 4 -6.11 -26.01 10.41
N PRO A 5 -5.43 -25.80 9.29
CA PRO A 5 -4.06 -25.32 9.31
C PRO A 5 -3.99 -23.95 10.00
N LEU A 6 -3.07 -23.81 10.94
CA LEU A 6 -2.82 -22.55 11.61
C LEU A 6 -1.95 -21.65 10.71
N TYR A 7 -2.52 -20.62 10.14
CA TYR A 7 -1.81 -19.64 9.32
C TYR A 7 -1.07 -18.62 10.18
N LYS A 8 0.24 -18.47 9.95
CA LYS A 8 1.06 -17.45 10.58
C LYS A 8 0.92 -16.13 9.83
N LEU A 9 0.81 -15.05 10.58
CA LEU A 9 0.64 -13.71 10.03
C LEU A 9 1.66 -12.75 10.63
N ILE A 10 2.19 -11.83 9.80
CA ILE A 10 2.85 -10.60 10.25
C ILE A 10 1.83 -9.48 10.10
N LEU A 11 1.67 -8.67 11.16
CA LEU A 11 0.83 -7.48 11.16
C LEU A 11 1.71 -6.24 11.24
N ALA A 12 1.57 -5.32 10.26
CA ALA A 12 2.34 -4.08 10.23
C ALA A 12 1.40 -2.86 10.22
N ASP A 13 1.54 -2.00 11.21
CA ASP A 13 0.82 -0.72 11.33
C ASP A 13 1.59 0.18 12.29
N ASP A 14 1.78 1.43 11.98
CA ASP A 14 2.50 2.39 12.83
C ASP A 14 1.64 2.89 14.01
N HIS A 15 0.31 2.70 13.95
CA HIS A 15 -0.62 3.03 15.02
C HIS A 15 -0.64 1.92 16.08
N ILE A 16 0.15 2.06 17.13
CA ILE A 16 0.39 1.04 18.16
C ILE A 16 -0.93 0.45 18.71
N LEU A 17 -1.87 1.31 19.12
CA LEU A 17 -3.15 0.85 19.70
C LEU A 17 -3.97 0.03 18.70
N LEU A 18 -4.04 0.47 17.46
CA LEU A 18 -4.77 -0.25 16.41
C LEU A 18 -4.10 -1.57 16.09
N ARG A 19 -2.78 -1.58 15.96
CA ARG A 19 -1.98 -2.78 15.73
C ARG A 19 -2.21 -3.83 16.82
N ASP A 20 -2.14 -3.42 18.10
CA ASP A 20 -2.36 -4.33 19.22
C ASP A 20 -3.79 -4.86 19.27
N ALA A 21 -4.79 -4.01 19.00
CA ALA A 21 -6.19 -4.41 18.92
C ALA A 21 -6.45 -5.40 17.78
N LEU A 22 -5.87 -5.15 16.59
CA LEU A 22 -5.96 -6.06 15.46
C LEU A 22 -5.22 -7.39 15.71
N ALA A 23 -4.05 -7.36 16.36
CA ALA A 23 -3.33 -8.56 16.72
C ALA A 23 -4.17 -9.45 17.67
N ASN A 24 -4.79 -8.85 18.68
CA ASN A 24 -5.68 -9.56 19.59
C ASN A 24 -6.92 -10.12 18.87
N LEU A 25 -7.54 -9.34 17.99
CA LEU A 25 -8.68 -9.79 17.19
C LEU A 25 -8.28 -10.97 16.30
N ILE A 26 -7.16 -10.89 15.57
CA ILE A 26 -6.70 -11.95 14.66
C ILE A 26 -6.34 -13.21 15.46
N ASN A 27 -5.68 -13.08 16.61
CA ASN A 27 -5.37 -14.20 17.49
C ASN A 27 -6.64 -14.84 18.15
N SER A 28 -7.79 -14.17 18.11
CA SER A 28 -9.08 -14.77 18.52
C SER A 28 -9.70 -15.66 17.44
N PHE A 29 -9.18 -15.66 16.24
CA PHE A 29 -9.59 -16.57 15.17
C PHE A 29 -8.78 -17.87 15.24
N ASP A 30 -9.48 -18.99 15.36
CA ASP A 30 -8.83 -20.32 15.53
C ASP A 30 -7.84 -20.68 14.41
N GLU A 31 -7.99 -20.09 13.22
CA GLU A 31 -7.22 -20.41 12.04
C GLU A 31 -5.92 -19.59 11.91
N PHE A 32 -5.73 -18.55 12.74
CA PHE A 32 -4.62 -17.60 12.59
C PHE A 32 -3.82 -17.42 13.88
N THR A 33 -2.54 -17.09 13.71
CA THR A 33 -1.69 -16.56 14.78
C THR A 33 -0.82 -15.41 14.26
N VAL A 34 -0.77 -14.30 14.99
CA VAL A 34 0.13 -13.20 14.72
C VAL A 34 1.52 -13.58 15.24
N ALA A 35 2.42 -13.92 14.32
CA ALA A 35 3.78 -14.38 14.62
C ALA A 35 4.74 -13.21 14.88
N ALA A 36 4.45 -12.03 14.32
CA ALA A 36 5.18 -10.81 14.59
C ALA A 36 4.29 -9.58 14.33
N VAL A 37 4.62 -8.48 14.99
CA VAL A 37 4.08 -7.15 14.72
C VAL A 37 5.22 -6.22 14.29
N ALA A 38 4.91 -5.23 13.45
CA ALA A 38 5.87 -4.27 12.91
C ALA A 38 5.24 -2.87 12.85
N GLY A 39 6.05 -1.83 12.99
CA GLY A 39 5.62 -0.44 12.83
C GLY A 39 5.93 0.15 11.45
N ASN A 40 6.66 -0.59 10.60
CA ASN A 40 7.06 -0.15 9.26
C ASN A 40 7.58 -1.34 8.43
N GLY A 41 7.85 -1.10 7.14
CA GLY A 41 8.32 -2.14 6.23
C GLY A 41 9.69 -2.70 6.56
N ILE A 42 10.59 -1.91 7.15
CA ILE A 42 11.92 -2.39 7.55
C ILE A 42 11.79 -3.45 8.65
N GLU A 43 10.91 -3.23 9.63
CA GLU A 43 10.65 -4.20 10.68
C GLU A 43 9.99 -5.48 10.13
N VAL A 44 9.15 -5.39 9.09
CA VAL A 44 8.64 -6.57 8.38
C VAL A 44 9.80 -7.36 7.79
N ILE A 45 10.73 -6.73 7.09
CA ILE A 45 11.91 -7.39 6.51
C ILE A 45 12.74 -8.05 7.62
N THR A 46 13.01 -7.33 8.70
CA THR A 46 13.76 -7.85 9.87
C THR A 46 13.09 -9.09 10.46
N ALA A 47 11.75 -9.15 10.50
CA ALA A 47 11.04 -10.34 10.95
C ALA A 47 11.35 -11.57 10.07
N PHE A 48 11.46 -11.41 8.74
CA PHE A 48 11.88 -12.48 7.84
C PHE A 48 13.35 -12.88 8.06
N GLU A 49 14.24 -11.91 8.27
CA GLU A 49 15.67 -12.15 8.58
C GLU A 49 15.82 -12.94 9.89
N ASN A 50 14.98 -12.67 10.88
CA ASN A 50 14.90 -13.41 12.14
C ASN A 50 14.22 -14.78 12.03
N GLY A 51 13.95 -15.25 10.81
CA GLY A 51 13.45 -16.61 10.56
C GLY A 51 11.93 -16.75 10.66
N ILE A 52 11.15 -15.69 10.83
CA ILE A 52 9.69 -15.76 10.77
C ILE A 52 9.27 -16.04 9.32
N ARG A 53 8.38 -17.01 9.15
CA ARG A 53 7.85 -17.42 7.84
C ARG A 53 6.31 -17.35 7.88
N PRO A 54 5.73 -16.19 7.59
CA PRO A 54 4.28 -16.02 7.58
C PRO A 54 3.67 -16.59 6.30
N SER A 55 2.40 -16.98 6.38
CA SER A 55 1.57 -17.26 5.21
C SER A 55 1.02 -15.95 4.62
N VAL A 56 0.72 -14.97 5.48
CA VAL A 56 0.11 -13.69 5.12
C VAL A 56 0.87 -12.55 5.81
N VAL A 57 1.07 -11.46 5.11
CA VAL A 57 1.44 -10.15 5.68
C VAL A 57 0.22 -9.24 5.52
N LEU A 58 -0.36 -8.82 6.63
CA LEU A 58 -1.40 -7.78 6.71
C LEU A 58 -0.73 -6.48 7.11
N MET A 59 -0.81 -5.45 6.28
CA MET A 59 -0.09 -4.22 6.57
C MET A 59 -0.85 -2.97 6.16
N ASP A 60 -0.62 -1.88 6.91
CA ASP A 60 -1.05 -0.55 6.48
C ASP A 60 -0.27 -0.11 5.24
N LEU A 61 -0.92 0.73 4.44
CA LEU A 61 -0.29 1.35 3.28
C LEU A 61 0.72 2.43 3.71
N ASN A 62 0.35 3.23 4.71
CA ASN A 62 1.13 4.39 5.13
C ASN A 62 1.85 4.10 6.45
N MET A 63 3.13 3.85 6.34
CA MET A 63 4.02 3.63 7.48
C MET A 63 5.30 4.46 7.31
N PRO A 64 5.93 4.88 8.42
CA PRO A 64 7.18 5.64 8.36
C PRO A 64 8.34 4.79 7.84
N GLN A 65 9.39 5.42 7.34
CA GLN A 65 10.65 4.82 6.86
C GLN A 65 10.48 3.98 5.58
N MET A 66 9.61 2.98 5.58
CA MET A 66 9.29 2.13 4.44
C MET A 66 7.79 1.86 4.43
N ASP A 67 7.11 2.38 3.42
CA ASP A 67 5.66 2.29 3.29
C ASP A 67 5.18 0.89 2.84
N GLY A 68 3.86 0.66 2.89
CA GLY A 68 3.28 -0.63 2.51
C GLY A 68 3.45 -0.95 1.03
N TYR A 69 3.56 0.05 0.17
CA TYR A 69 3.80 -0.18 -1.25
C TYR A 69 5.25 -0.67 -1.50
N GLU A 70 6.23 0.00 -0.90
CA GLU A 70 7.64 -0.38 -0.97
C GLU A 70 7.85 -1.77 -0.36
N THR A 71 7.18 -2.05 0.76
CA THR A 71 7.19 -3.36 1.43
C THR A 71 6.58 -4.44 0.55
N ALA A 72 5.44 -4.19 -0.11
CA ALA A 72 4.80 -5.14 -1.02
C ALA A 72 5.70 -5.48 -2.20
N ARG A 73 6.38 -4.50 -2.80
CA ARG A 73 7.35 -4.72 -3.88
C ARG A 73 8.52 -5.60 -3.42
N TRP A 74 9.06 -5.30 -2.25
CA TRP A 74 10.15 -6.11 -1.69
C TRP A 74 9.71 -7.55 -1.46
N LEU A 75 8.53 -7.75 -0.85
CA LEU A 75 7.95 -9.07 -0.60
C LEU A 75 7.74 -9.85 -1.90
N ALA A 76 7.16 -9.22 -2.94
CA ALA A 76 6.93 -9.87 -4.23
C ALA A 76 8.23 -10.38 -4.86
N GLN A 77 9.35 -9.67 -4.66
CA GLN A 77 10.66 -10.05 -5.21
C GLN A 77 11.38 -11.09 -4.37
N HIS A 78 11.30 -11.01 -3.03
CA HIS A 78 12.13 -11.83 -2.13
C HIS A 78 11.36 -12.94 -1.44
N GLN A 79 10.02 -12.83 -1.36
CA GLN A 79 9.15 -13.76 -0.65
C GLN A 79 7.88 -14.08 -1.48
N PRO A 80 8.00 -14.61 -2.71
CA PRO A 80 6.87 -14.69 -3.67
C PRO A 80 5.75 -15.64 -3.24
N LEU A 81 5.96 -16.48 -2.23
CA LEU A 81 4.93 -17.38 -1.69
C LEU A 81 4.07 -16.70 -0.62
N VAL A 82 4.51 -15.57 -0.08
CA VAL A 82 3.82 -14.86 0.99
C VAL A 82 2.66 -14.05 0.37
N LYS A 83 1.49 -14.17 0.97
CA LYS A 83 0.32 -13.42 0.55
C LYS A 83 0.30 -12.06 1.23
N ILE A 84 -0.10 -11.04 0.50
CA ILE A 84 -0.06 -9.65 0.95
C ILE A 84 -1.46 -9.08 0.95
N ILE A 85 -1.90 -8.57 2.10
CA ILE A 85 -3.15 -7.81 2.26
C ILE A 85 -2.81 -6.42 2.75
N ILE A 86 -3.36 -5.41 2.08
CA ILE A 86 -3.28 -4.02 2.52
C ILE A 86 -4.56 -3.65 3.26
N LEU A 87 -4.39 -3.08 4.45
CA LEU A 87 -5.45 -2.51 5.28
C LEU A 87 -5.22 -1.00 5.38
N THR A 88 -6.11 -0.18 4.81
CA THR A 88 -5.88 1.26 4.68
C THR A 88 -7.14 2.09 4.90
N MET A 89 -6.96 3.36 5.28
CA MET A 89 -8.07 4.34 5.30
C MET A 89 -8.36 4.93 3.92
N TYR A 90 -7.45 4.76 2.96
CA TYR A 90 -7.55 5.40 1.65
C TYR A 90 -8.34 4.55 0.66
N ASP A 91 -9.09 5.25 -0.20
CA ASP A 91 -9.97 4.66 -1.22
C ASP A 91 -9.66 5.26 -2.60
N SER A 92 -8.38 5.26 -2.96
CA SER A 92 -7.90 5.80 -4.22
C SER A 92 -7.78 4.72 -5.29
N GLU A 93 -8.34 4.98 -6.48
CA GLU A 93 -8.15 4.09 -7.64
C GLU A 93 -6.68 3.93 -8.01
N ILE A 94 -5.90 5.00 -7.86
CA ILE A 94 -4.47 5.01 -8.19
C ILE A 94 -3.67 4.16 -7.22
N ALA A 95 -3.95 4.28 -5.91
CA ALA A 95 -3.33 3.43 -4.90
C ALA A 95 -3.66 1.95 -5.16
N LEU A 96 -4.92 1.64 -5.48
CA LEU A 96 -5.35 0.29 -5.79
C LEU A 96 -4.61 -0.29 -7.01
N ILE A 97 -4.49 0.46 -8.12
CA ILE A 97 -3.78 0.01 -9.33
C ILE A 97 -2.31 -0.29 -8.99
N ARG A 98 -1.64 0.62 -8.28
CA ARG A 98 -0.24 0.46 -7.88
C ARG A 98 -0.04 -0.79 -7.02
N LEU A 99 -0.94 -1.04 -6.08
CA LEU A 99 -0.89 -2.20 -5.20
C LEU A 99 -1.13 -3.52 -5.97
N LEU A 100 -2.04 -3.52 -6.95
CA LEU A 100 -2.23 -4.65 -7.85
C LEU A 100 -0.97 -4.96 -8.66
N GLN A 101 -0.30 -3.93 -9.19
CA GLN A 101 0.98 -4.08 -9.89
C GLN A 101 2.13 -4.56 -8.98
N ALA A 102 2.07 -4.22 -7.70
CA ALA A 102 3.01 -4.69 -6.69
C ALA A 102 2.74 -6.13 -6.21
N GLY A 103 1.71 -6.81 -6.78
CA GLY A 103 1.40 -8.20 -6.45
C GLY A 103 0.62 -8.39 -5.14
N VAL A 104 -0.12 -7.38 -4.70
CA VAL A 104 -0.98 -7.46 -3.49
C VAL A 104 -2.17 -8.39 -3.77
N HIS A 105 -2.46 -9.29 -2.82
CA HIS A 105 -3.52 -10.29 -2.94
C HIS A 105 -4.84 -9.85 -2.34
N GLY A 106 -4.82 -8.87 -1.43
CA GLY A 106 -6.03 -8.34 -0.80
C GLY A 106 -5.93 -6.85 -0.50
N PHE A 107 -7.08 -6.17 -0.60
CA PHE A 107 -7.21 -4.75 -0.28
C PHE A 107 -8.49 -4.53 0.53
N LEU A 108 -8.31 -3.98 1.73
CA LEU A 108 -9.36 -3.75 2.72
C LEU A 108 -9.30 -2.33 3.25
N LYS A 109 -10.45 -1.78 3.61
CA LYS A 109 -10.51 -0.55 4.40
C LYS A 109 -10.39 -0.85 5.89
N LYS A 110 -9.82 0.08 6.66
CA LYS A 110 -9.70 -0.03 8.13
C LYS A 110 -11.05 0.06 8.86
N ASP A 111 -12.13 0.46 8.19
CA ASP A 111 -13.49 0.58 8.73
C ASP A 111 -14.38 -0.66 8.50
N ILE A 112 -13.78 -1.80 8.13
CA ILE A 112 -14.51 -3.06 7.91
C ILE A 112 -14.94 -3.74 9.22
N HIS A 113 -15.97 -4.59 9.10
CA HIS A 113 -16.39 -5.43 10.22
C HIS A 113 -15.39 -6.57 10.47
N PRO A 114 -15.15 -7.01 11.73
CA PRO A 114 -14.27 -8.12 12.06
C PRO A 114 -14.51 -9.42 11.27
N SER A 115 -15.76 -9.73 10.97
CA SER A 115 -16.11 -10.91 10.15
C SER A 115 -15.63 -10.79 8.70
N GLU A 116 -15.60 -9.58 8.15
CA GLU A 116 -15.07 -9.33 6.81
C GLU A 116 -13.54 -9.48 6.80
N LEU A 117 -12.85 -8.98 7.84
CA LEU A 117 -11.42 -9.20 7.99
C LEU A 117 -11.09 -10.69 8.05
N LYS A 118 -11.83 -11.47 8.86
CA LYS A 118 -11.64 -12.93 8.95
C LYS A 118 -11.83 -13.60 7.58
N ASN A 119 -12.90 -13.26 6.87
CA ASN A 119 -13.18 -13.81 5.55
C ASN A 119 -12.07 -13.47 4.53
N ALA A 120 -11.62 -12.23 4.52
CA ALA A 120 -10.52 -11.80 3.64
C ALA A 120 -9.21 -12.56 3.94
N LEU A 121 -8.86 -12.71 5.22
CA LEU A 121 -7.69 -13.46 5.65
C LEU A 121 -7.77 -14.92 5.21
N LEU A 122 -8.91 -15.59 5.38
CA LEU A 122 -9.11 -16.98 4.95
C LEU A 122 -9.02 -17.13 3.43
N THR A 123 -9.68 -16.24 2.70
CA THR A 123 -9.67 -16.24 1.23
C THR A 123 -8.24 -16.10 0.70
N VAL A 124 -7.48 -15.14 1.22
CA VAL A 124 -6.12 -14.87 0.76
C VAL A 124 -5.14 -15.95 1.23
N ALA A 125 -5.26 -16.44 2.45
CA ALA A 125 -4.45 -17.57 2.94
C ALA A 125 -4.69 -18.86 2.14
N GLY A 126 -5.92 -19.05 1.62
CA GLY A 126 -6.29 -20.12 0.70
C GLY A 126 -5.73 -19.98 -0.72
N GLY A 127 -5.10 -18.84 -1.06
CA GLY A 127 -4.47 -18.59 -2.35
C GLY A 127 -5.33 -17.77 -3.33
N GLU A 128 -6.52 -17.38 -2.93
CA GLU A 128 -7.43 -16.55 -3.72
C GLU A 128 -7.17 -15.05 -3.48
N TYR A 129 -7.77 -14.19 -4.30
CA TYR A 129 -7.70 -12.73 -4.15
C TYR A 129 -8.94 -12.22 -3.43
N TYR A 130 -8.76 -11.23 -2.56
CA TYR A 130 -9.86 -10.57 -1.87
C TYR A 130 -9.82 -9.06 -2.06
N TYR A 131 -10.85 -8.53 -2.70
CA TYR A 131 -11.06 -7.09 -2.82
C TYR A 131 -12.47 -6.76 -2.36
N SER A 132 -12.63 -5.77 -1.48
CA SER A 132 -13.95 -5.33 -1.06
C SER A 132 -14.82 -4.97 -2.27
N ASN A 133 -16.16 -5.04 -2.14
CA ASN A 133 -17.10 -4.76 -3.23
C ASN A 133 -16.83 -3.41 -3.91
N HIS A 134 -16.41 -2.42 -3.12
CA HIS A 134 -16.06 -1.10 -3.63
C HIS A 134 -14.79 -1.11 -4.48
N ALA A 135 -13.76 -1.82 -4.04
CA ALA A 135 -12.52 -2.01 -4.78
C ALA A 135 -12.77 -2.81 -6.08
N THR A 136 -13.58 -3.86 -6.02
CA THR A 136 -13.97 -4.68 -7.19
C THR A 136 -14.68 -3.83 -8.25
N GLY A 137 -15.58 -2.94 -7.86
CA GLY A 137 -16.25 -2.00 -8.77
C GLY A 137 -15.28 -1.07 -9.48
N LYS A 138 -14.28 -0.56 -8.76
CA LYS A 138 -13.20 0.29 -9.31
C LYS A 138 -12.32 -0.50 -10.28
N ILE A 139 -11.88 -1.69 -9.90
CA ILE A 139 -11.09 -2.59 -10.77
C ILE A 139 -11.85 -2.89 -12.06
N ALA A 140 -13.13 -3.26 -11.99
CA ALA A 140 -13.97 -3.51 -13.16
C ALA A 140 -14.13 -2.26 -14.03
N GLY A 141 -14.24 -1.07 -13.43
CA GLY A 141 -14.25 0.22 -14.13
C GLY A 141 -12.95 0.49 -14.90
N LEU A 142 -11.81 0.14 -14.33
CA LEU A 142 -10.50 0.27 -14.96
C LEU A 142 -10.35 -0.63 -16.19
N PHE A 143 -10.77 -1.89 -16.09
CA PHE A 143 -10.77 -2.82 -17.23
C PHE A 143 -11.68 -2.38 -18.38
N ARG A 144 -12.78 -1.68 -18.11
CA ARG A 144 -13.65 -1.10 -19.15
C ARG A 144 -13.04 0.14 -19.82
N LYS A 145 -12.15 0.87 -19.14
CA LYS A 145 -11.47 2.08 -19.65
C LYS A 145 -10.14 1.77 -20.34
N HIS A 146 -9.89 0.54 -20.76
CA HIS A 146 -8.58 0.05 -21.25
C HIS A 146 -7.83 0.93 -22.26
N ALA A 147 -8.48 1.86 -22.95
CA ALA A 147 -7.81 2.75 -23.90
C ALA A 147 -7.11 3.99 -23.26
N GLY A 148 -7.23 4.20 -21.95
CA GLY A 148 -6.73 5.41 -21.26
C GLY A 148 -5.92 5.16 -19.98
N VAL A 149 -5.86 3.95 -19.47
CA VAL A 149 -5.27 3.63 -18.15
C VAL A 149 -3.77 3.90 -18.12
N GLU A 150 -3.03 3.58 -19.20
CA GLU A 150 -1.59 3.85 -19.26
C GLU A 150 -1.24 5.34 -19.13
N LYS A 151 -2.09 6.24 -19.65
CA LYS A 151 -1.85 7.68 -19.54
C LYS A 151 -2.20 8.26 -18.17
N SER A 152 -3.02 7.57 -17.36
CA SER A 152 -3.41 8.02 -16.04
C SER A 152 -2.51 7.48 -14.92
N LEU A 153 -1.71 6.47 -15.21
CA LEU A 153 -0.77 5.91 -14.23
C LEU A 153 0.38 6.86 -13.98
N LEU A 154 0.65 7.11 -12.70
CA LEU A 154 1.85 7.83 -12.30
C LEU A 154 3.05 6.89 -12.35
N THR A 155 4.13 7.36 -12.95
CA THR A 155 5.42 6.67 -12.90
C THR A 155 6.03 6.78 -11.49
N GLU A 156 6.99 5.93 -11.17
CA GLU A 156 7.70 6.02 -9.88
C GLU A 156 8.34 7.38 -9.66
N MET A 157 8.94 7.95 -10.70
CA MET A 157 9.54 9.28 -10.64
C MET A 157 8.50 10.39 -10.42
N GLU A 158 7.30 10.28 -11.00
CA GLU A 158 6.21 11.22 -10.75
C GLU A 158 5.70 11.12 -9.31
N ILE A 159 5.68 9.92 -8.76
CA ILE A 159 5.31 9.68 -7.36
C ILE A 159 6.39 10.25 -6.43
N GLU A 160 7.65 10.02 -6.73
CA GLU A 160 8.77 10.56 -5.97
C GLU A 160 8.74 12.09 -5.98
N PHE A 161 8.50 12.68 -7.16
CA PHE A 161 8.32 14.13 -7.27
C PHE A 161 7.13 14.62 -6.43
N LEU A 162 6.00 13.93 -6.42
CA LEU A 162 4.84 14.28 -5.60
C LEU A 162 5.14 14.19 -4.11
N LYS A 163 5.90 13.19 -3.66
CA LYS A 163 6.38 13.08 -2.27
C LYS A 163 7.17 14.34 -1.89
N TYR A 164 8.17 14.74 -2.70
CA TYR A 164 8.97 15.95 -2.44
C TYR A 164 8.16 17.24 -2.60
N ALA A 165 7.28 17.33 -3.60
CA ALA A 165 6.44 18.52 -3.80
C ALA A 165 5.46 18.76 -2.65
N SER A 166 5.18 17.76 -1.82
CA SER A 166 4.35 17.84 -0.62
C SER A 166 5.11 18.26 0.63
N THR A 167 6.43 18.49 0.55
CA THR A 167 7.27 19.02 1.63
C THR A 167 7.50 20.53 1.45
N GLU A 168 8.31 21.14 2.30
CA GLU A 168 8.71 22.56 2.17
C GLU A 168 9.92 22.77 1.23
N MET A 169 10.46 21.73 0.61
CA MET A 169 11.61 21.82 -0.30
C MET A 169 11.28 22.71 -1.50
N THR A 170 12.22 23.57 -1.88
CA THR A 170 12.14 24.33 -3.14
C THR A 170 12.31 23.40 -4.34
N TYR A 171 11.84 23.78 -5.52
CA TYR A 171 12.06 22.97 -6.75
C TYR A 171 13.54 22.77 -7.07
N LYS A 172 14.42 23.68 -6.64
CA LYS A 172 15.88 23.52 -6.78
C LYS A 172 16.42 22.41 -5.89
N GLU A 173 15.93 22.31 -4.66
CA GLU A 173 16.27 21.23 -3.71
C GLU A 173 15.70 19.89 -4.17
N ILE A 174 14.46 19.87 -4.69
CA ILE A 174 13.85 18.69 -5.30
C ILE A 174 14.69 18.20 -6.48
N ALA A 175 15.18 19.12 -7.33
CA ALA A 175 16.07 18.78 -8.44
C ALA A 175 17.33 18.07 -7.93
N GLY A 176 17.94 18.58 -6.85
CA GLY A 176 19.10 17.94 -6.22
C GLY A 176 18.77 16.56 -5.65
N ALA A 177 17.67 16.42 -4.93
CA ALA A 177 17.24 15.14 -4.33
C ALA A 177 16.95 14.07 -5.38
N MET A 178 16.35 14.45 -6.52
CA MET A 178 16.02 13.55 -7.62
C MET A 178 17.17 13.37 -8.64
N ASN A 179 18.35 13.94 -8.39
CA ASN A 179 19.48 13.95 -9.35
C ASN A 179 19.09 14.49 -10.74
N MET A 180 18.28 15.55 -10.77
CA MET A 180 17.80 16.20 -11.99
C MET A 180 18.29 17.64 -12.10
N THR A 181 18.22 18.20 -13.31
CA THR A 181 18.43 19.65 -13.49
C THR A 181 17.15 20.42 -13.08
N PRO A 182 17.25 21.67 -12.59
CA PRO A 182 16.08 22.49 -12.28
C PRO A 182 15.10 22.61 -13.45
N ARG A 183 15.61 22.70 -14.69
CA ARG A 183 14.80 22.76 -15.90
C ARG A 183 13.97 21.50 -16.12
N ASN A 184 14.55 20.33 -15.82
CA ASN A 184 13.81 19.07 -15.93
C ASN A 184 12.70 18.98 -14.88
N ILE A 185 12.96 19.47 -13.66
CA ILE A 185 11.94 19.53 -12.59
C ILE A 185 10.80 20.47 -12.98
N ASP A 186 11.08 21.63 -13.57
CA ASP A 186 10.02 22.54 -14.06
C ASP A 186 9.16 21.86 -15.14
N SER A 187 9.78 21.14 -16.08
CA SER A 187 9.05 20.37 -17.10
C SER A 187 8.23 19.23 -16.48
N TYR A 188 8.75 18.56 -15.46
CA TYR A 188 8.04 17.51 -14.70
C TYR A 188 6.82 18.07 -13.99
N ARG A 189 6.99 19.20 -13.30
CA ARG A 189 5.89 19.92 -12.63
C ARG A 189 4.77 20.26 -13.61
N ASP A 190 5.12 20.89 -14.75
CA ASP A 190 4.14 21.36 -15.73
C ASP A 190 3.41 20.19 -16.39
N ALA A 191 4.11 19.07 -16.66
CA ALA A 191 3.52 17.84 -17.14
C ALA A 191 2.52 17.26 -16.11
N LEU A 192 2.89 17.25 -14.80
CA LEU A 192 2.02 16.79 -13.74
C LEU A 192 0.81 17.72 -13.51
N PHE A 193 0.97 19.02 -13.62
CA PHE A 193 -0.16 19.95 -13.58
C PHE A 193 -1.21 19.59 -14.63
N THR A 194 -0.75 19.32 -15.86
CA THR A 194 -1.64 18.91 -16.96
C THR A 194 -2.23 17.53 -16.73
N LYS A 195 -1.41 16.56 -16.35
CA LYS A 195 -1.79 15.15 -16.17
C LYS A 195 -2.82 14.96 -15.06
N LEU A 196 -2.69 15.71 -13.96
CA LEU A 196 -3.51 15.59 -12.75
C LEU A 196 -4.64 16.63 -12.67
N ASP A 197 -4.74 17.49 -13.69
CA ASP A 197 -5.69 18.63 -13.72
C ASP A 197 -5.60 19.52 -12.47
N VAL A 198 -4.38 19.86 -12.07
CA VAL A 198 -4.10 20.76 -10.94
C VAL A 198 -3.30 21.98 -11.41
N LYS A 199 -3.41 23.11 -10.69
CA LYS A 199 -2.84 24.40 -11.13
C LYS A 199 -1.76 24.96 -10.20
N SER A 200 -1.41 24.23 -9.14
CA SER A 200 -0.48 24.74 -8.14
C SER A 200 0.24 23.61 -7.40
N ARG A 201 1.34 23.94 -6.73
CA ARG A 201 2.03 23.02 -5.82
C ARG A 201 1.12 22.50 -4.71
N VAL A 202 0.27 23.38 -4.16
CA VAL A 202 -0.74 22.98 -3.16
C VAL A 202 -1.70 21.95 -3.76
N GLY A 203 -2.10 22.12 -5.02
CA GLY A 203 -2.91 21.15 -5.75
C GLY A 203 -2.21 19.79 -5.86
N LEU A 204 -0.90 19.75 -6.15
CA LEU A 204 -0.11 18.51 -6.16
C LEU A 204 -0.06 17.85 -4.78
N ALA A 205 0.18 18.63 -3.72
CA ALA A 205 0.22 18.12 -2.34
C ALA A 205 -1.14 17.55 -1.92
N ILE A 206 -2.24 18.27 -2.17
CA ILE A 206 -3.59 17.77 -1.89
C ILE A 206 -3.89 16.49 -2.68
N TYR A 207 -3.46 16.44 -3.95
CA TYR A 207 -3.60 15.24 -4.77
C TYR A 207 -2.82 14.06 -4.17
N ALA A 208 -1.57 14.29 -3.75
CA ALA A 208 -0.73 13.27 -3.15
C ALA A 208 -1.33 12.70 -1.85
N VAL A 209 -1.88 13.57 -0.99
CA VAL A 209 -2.59 13.14 0.24
C VAL A 209 -3.85 12.36 -0.08
N LYS A 210 -4.72 12.89 -0.94
CA LYS A 210 -5.99 12.21 -1.32
C LYS A 210 -5.77 10.83 -1.92
N ASN A 211 -4.63 10.60 -2.55
CA ASN A 211 -4.30 9.34 -3.21
C ASN A 211 -3.34 8.46 -2.40
N GLY A 212 -3.08 8.79 -1.12
CA GLY A 212 -2.24 7.99 -0.23
C GLY A 212 -0.77 7.91 -0.68
N ILE A 213 -0.28 8.91 -1.42
CA ILE A 213 1.13 9.01 -1.83
C ILE A 213 1.96 9.58 -0.68
N VAL A 214 1.38 10.48 0.10
CA VAL A 214 1.92 11.04 1.35
C VAL A 214 0.83 11.12 2.42
N THR A 215 1.26 11.11 3.68
CA THR A 215 0.44 11.36 4.88
C THR A 215 0.97 12.56 5.63
N PHE A 216 0.11 13.27 6.33
CA PHE A 216 0.49 14.33 7.28
C PHE A 216 0.19 13.88 8.69
#